data_cee6ffa4c035483d9fd45cef197da803
#
_entry.id   cee6ffa4c035483d9fd45cef197da803
#
_cell.length_a   1.000
_cell.length_b   1.000
_cell.length_c   1.000
_cell.angle_alpha   90.00
_cell.angle_beta   90.00
_cell.angle_gamma   90.00
#
_symmetry.space_group_name_H-M   'P 1'
#
loop_
_entity.id
_entity.type
_entity.pdbx_description
1 polymer ?
#
loop_
_entity_poly.entity_id
_entity_poly.type
_entity_poly.pdbx_seq_one_letter_code
_entity_poly.pdbx_strand_id
1 'polypeptide(L)'
;VIPLGQYPAAGHVIAHISDTHLLGGDKLLYGQVPSDEHIEKAMAQLEASGIQFEALVFTGDLADLGERGAYERLKEIVEPAAARIGAQVVWVMGNHDERPEYASVLFGEDATPEQTQDRVYDVNGLRIISLDTTVPGYHHGELTDAQLAWLADELSTPATHGTIIAVHHPPVPTPLLWAMEMLELHGQDRLAAVVRGTDVRAILGGHLHYSTHSTFAGIPVSVASATCYTLALGSKDRLFSGVDADQAFNAVHVYEDRLVHSIIPMGDKPEITGFSIDNVERIIGMTPEQRLELFSKKTSVFNEPGAPTSDAD
;
A
#
# COMPACT_ATOMS: atom_id res chain seq x y z
N VAL A 1 14.03 16.22 -4.38
CA VAL A 1 15.19 15.33 -4.63
C VAL A 1 15.69 15.57 -6.04
N ILE A 2 17.01 15.79 -6.21
CA ILE A 2 17.62 15.95 -7.54
C ILE A 2 17.78 14.55 -8.14
N PRO A 3 17.20 14.27 -9.32
CA PRO A 3 17.36 12.95 -9.94
C PRO A 3 18.82 12.75 -10.40
N LEU A 4 19.44 11.69 -9.90
CA LEU A 4 20.82 11.33 -10.28
C LEU A 4 20.84 10.26 -11.39
N GLY A 5 19.70 9.69 -11.72
CA GLY A 5 19.51 8.65 -12.73
C GLY A 5 19.04 9.17 -14.08
N GLN A 6 18.55 8.27 -14.91
CA GLN A 6 18.09 8.56 -16.29
C GLN A 6 16.66 9.16 -16.33
N TYR A 7 15.89 9.01 -15.26
CA TYR A 7 14.49 9.46 -15.20
C TYR A 7 14.37 10.76 -14.42
N PRO A 8 13.40 11.60 -14.76
CA PRO A 8 13.04 12.75 -13.92
C PRO A 8 12.56 12.28 -12.55
N ALA A 9 12.31 13.18 -11.62
CA ALA A 9 11.61 12.86 -10.39
C ALA A 9 10.20 12.32 -10.73
N ALA A 10 9.68 11.42 -9.90
CA ALA A 10 8.29 10.98 -10.01
C ALA A 10 7.36 12.18 -9.81
N GLY A 11 6.24 12.21 -10.55
CA GLY A 11 5.20 13.23 -10.39
C GLY A 11 4.49 13.12 -9.07
N HIS A 12 4.25 11.87 -8.59
CA HIS A 12 3.65 11.58 -7.28
C HIS A 12 4.38 10.42 -6.61
N VAL A 13 4.36 10.43 -5.27
CA VAL A 13 4.82 9.29 -4.46
C VAL A 13 3.75 8.99 -3.42
N ILE A 14 3.30 7.75 -3.36
CA ILE A 14 2.30 7.29 -2.41
C ILE A 14 2.80 6.06 -1.66
N ALA A 15 2.40 5.88 -0.40
CA ALA A 15 2.59 4.65 0.34
C ALA A 15 1.33 3.79 0.21
N HIS A 16 1.49 2.52 -0.12
CA HIS A 16 0.42 1.54 -0.20
C HIS A 16 0.60 0.52 0.91
N ILE A 17 -0.34 0.54 1.84
CA ILE A 17 -0.35 -0.20 3.11
C ILE A 17 -1.62 -1.05 3.10
N SER A 18 -1.61 -2.23 3.73
CA SER A 18 -2.78 -3.09 3.73
C SER A 18 -2.87 -3.98 4.97
N ASP A 19 -4.07 -4.45 5.25
CA ASP A 19 -4.36 -5.55 6.19
C ASP A 19 -3.74 -5.26 7.56
N THR A 20 -4.21 -4.20 8.22
CA THR A 20 -3.72 -3.77 9.53
C THR A 20 -4.33 -4.57 10.67
N HIS A 21 -5.57 -5.06 10.53
CA HIS A 21 -6.30 -5.90 11.47
C HIS A 21 -6.18 -5.49 12.94
N LEU A 22 -6.41 -4.20 13.22
CA LEU A 22 -6.39 -3.72 14.59
C LEU A 22 -7.59 -4.29 15.37
N LEU A 23 -7.41 -4.43 16.67
CA LEU A 23 -8.47 -4.76 17.62
C LEU A 23 -8.76 -3.60 18.57
N GLY A 24 -9.97 -3.51 19.07
CA GLY A 24 -10.33 -2.54 20.09
C GLY A 24 -9.67 -2.84 21.43
N GLY A 25 -9.12 -1.81 22.10
CA GLY A 25 -8.38 -1.93 23.36
C GLY A 25 -6.98 -2.54 23.18
N ASP A 26 -6.39 -3.00 24.27
CA ASP A 26 -4.99 -3.54 24.28
C ASP A 26 -4.97 -5.04 23.91
N LYS A 27 -5.74 -5.46 22.91
CA LYS A 27 -5.84 -6.85 22.49
C LYS A 27 -4.81 -7.15 21.40
N LEU A 28 -4.14 -8.30 21.52
CA LEU A 28 -3.29 -8.83 20.47
C LEU A 28 -4.14 -9.63 19.47
N LEU A 29 -3.92 -9.44 18.17
CA LEU A 29 -4.55 -10.24 17.14
C LEU A 29 -4.18 -11.72 17.32
N TYR A 30 -5.19 -12.60 17.39
CA TYR A 30 -5.03 -14.01 17.77
C TYR A 30 -4.30 -14.25 19.09
N GLY A 31 -4.27 -13.24 20.00
CA GLY A 31 -3.57 -13.32 21.27
C GLY A 31 -2.03 -13.29 21.17
N GLN A 32 -1.48 -12.94 20.00
CA GLN A 32 -0.04 -13.02 19.72
C GLN A 32 0.52 -11.82 18.96
N VAL A 33 -0.21 -11.27 17.97
CA VAL A 33 0.29 -10.25 17.06
C VAL A 33 -0.08 -8.84 17.55
N PRO A 34 0.89 -7.97 17.82
CA PRO A 34 0.66 -6.58 18.22
C PRO A 34 0.47 -5.70 16.99
N SER A 35 -0.71 -5.79 16.34
CA SER A 35 -0.99 -5.11 15.07
C SER A 35 -0.83 -3.58 15.14
N ASP A 36 -1.15 -2.96 16.28
CA ASP A 36 -0.97 -1.53 16.50
C ASP A 36 0.51 -1.14 16.56
N GLU A 37 1.38 -1.92 17.22
CA GLU A 37 2.82 -1.69 17.20
C GLU A 37 3.41 -1.84 15.78
N HIS A 38 2.86 -2.75 14.98
CA HIS A 38 3.31 -2.93 13.59
C HIS A 38 3.00 -1.69 12.76
N ILE A 39 1.79 -1.15 12.85
CA ILE A 39 1.46 0.07 12.11
C ILE A 39 2.21 1.30 12.66
N GLU A 40 2.46 1.40 13.96
CA GLU A 40 3.32 2.44 14.52
C GLU A 40 4.74 2.38 13.93
N LYS A 41 5.33 1.19 13.80
CA LYS A 41 6.64 0.99 13.16
C LYS A 41 6.62 1.37 11.67
N ALA A 42 5.54 1.03 10.95
CA ALA A 42 5.39 1.42 9.55
C ALA A 42 5.35 2.95 9.42
N MET A 43 4.57 3.64 10.25
CA MET A 43 4.51 5.11 10.24
C MET A 43 5.86 5.74 10.58
N ALA A 44 6.54 5.24 11.61
CA ALA A 44 7.88 5.72 11.97
C ALA A 44 8.89 5.53 10.83
N GLN A 45 8.84 4.40 10.13
CA GLN A 45 9.72 4.11 8.97
C GLN A 45 9.42 5.05 7.80
N LEU A 46 8.15 5.34 7.52
CA LEU A 46 7.76 6.32 6.48
C LEU A 46 8.29 7.72 6.82
N GLU A 47 8.12 8.18 8.06
CA GLU A 47 8.64 9.47 8.52
C GLU A 47 10.18 9.55 8.42
N ALA A 48 10.88 8.51 8.88
CA ALA A 48 12.34 8.45 8.88
C ALA A 48 12.93 8.38 7.46
N SER A 49 12.17 7.93 6.47
CA SER A 49 12.66 7.79 5.09
C SER A 49 13.01 9.12 4.41
N GLY A 50 12.45 10.23 4.88
CA GLY A 50 12.57 11.54 4.24
C GLY A 50 11.90 11.64 2.86
N ILE A 51 11.20 10.59 2.41
CA ILE A 51 10.45 10.59 1.17
C ILE A 51 9.18 11.43 1.37
N GLN A 52 8.90 12.31 0.42
CA GLN A 52 7.67 13.11 0.45
C GLN A 52 6.53 12.30 -0.16
N PHE A 53 5.80 11.59 0.70
CA PHE A 53 4.59 10.90 0.29
C PHE A 53 3.43 11.90 0.23
N GLU A 54 2.67 11.88 -0.86
CA GLU A 54 1.49 12.74 -1.04
C GLU A 54 0.21 12.06 -0.53
N ALA A 55 0.19 10.72 -0.51
CA ALA A 55 -0.90 9.95 0.06
C ALA A 55 -0.42 8.67 0.74
N LEU A 56 -1.17 8.26 1.78
CA LEU A 56 -1.09 6.93 2.39
C LEU A 56 -2.39 6.19 2.04
N VAL A 57 -2.29 5.15 1.22
CA VAL A 57 -3.42 4.35 0.75
C VAL A 57 -3.48 3.05 1.53
N PHE A 58 -4.52 2.88 2.33
CA PHE A 58 -4.79 1.68 3.12
C PHE A 58 -5.82 0.82 2.40
N THR A 59 -5.43 -0.35 1.90
CA THR A 59 -6.28 -1.20 1.06
C THR A 59 -7.10 -2.24 1.83
N GLY A 60 -7.69 -1.83 2.95
CA GLY A 60 -8.72 -2.56 3.66
C GLY A 60 -8.21 -3.48 4.77
N ASP A 61 -9.15 -4.18 5.39
CA ASP A 61 -8.97 -4.96 6.62
C ASP A 61 -8.28 -4.14 7.71
N LEU A 62 -8.87 -2.95 7.95
CA LEU A 62 -8.34 -1.97 8.89
C LEU A 62 -8.53 -2.45 10.33
N ALA A 63 -9.73 -2.96 10.63
CA ALA A 63 -10.11 -3.58 11.90
C ALA A 63 -10.45 -5.05 11.70
N ASP A 64 -9.97 -5.94 12.58
CA ASP A 64 -10.20 -7.38 12.48
C ASP A 64 -11.65 -7.79 12.71
N LEU A 65 -12.36 -7.08 13.59
CA LEU A 65 -13.74 -7.34 13.97
C LEU A 65 -14.67 -6.14 13.72
N GLY A 66 -14.27 -5.15 12.92
CA GLY A 66 -15.04 -3.96 12.65
C GLY A 66 -15.36 -3.11 13.91
N GLU A 67 -14.62 -3.28 14.99
CA GLU A 67 -14.86 -2.61 16.27
C GLU A 67 -14.54 -1.11 16.19
N ARG A 68 -15.42 -0.25 16.69
CA ARG A 68 -15.21 1.20 16.75
C ARG A 68 -13.84 1.59 17.33
N GLY A 69 -13.43 0.95 18.45
CA GLY A 69 -12.17 1.25 19.11
C GLY A 69 -10.94 0.88 18.28
N ALA A 70 -11.05 -0.07 17.34
CA ALA A 70 -9.98 -0.40 16.40
C ALA A 70 -9.75 0.73 15.39
N TYR A 71 -10.82 1.27 14.80
CA TYR A 71 -10.73 2.42 13.89
C TYR A 71 -10.23 3.69 14.60
N GLU A 72 -10.72 3.94 15.83
CA GLU A 72 -10.24 5.07 16.65
C GLU A 72 -8.72 4.95 16.89
N ARG A 73 -8.25 3.77 17.29
CA ARG A 73 -6.82 3.51 17.50
C ARG A 73 -6.01 3.65 16.22
N LEU A 74 -6.47 3.10 15.09
CA LEU A 74 -5.81 3.25 13.81
C LEU A 74 -5.69 4.73 13.40
N LYS A 75 -6.77 5.48 13.56
CA LYS A 75 -6.81 6.91 13.27
C LYS A 75 -5.83 7.71 14.14
N GLU A 76 -5.76 7.40 15.43
CA GLU A 76 -4.80 8.01 16.37
C GLU A 76 -3.34 7.78 15.98
N ILE A 77 -3.01 6.63 15.40
CA ILE A 77 -1.65 6.31 14.95
C ILE A 77 -1.36 6.99 13.60
N VAL A 78 -2.27 6.85 12.65
CA VAL A 78 -2.00 7.19 11.24
C VAL A 78 -2.15 8.68 10.95
N GLU A 79 -3.24 9.34 11.40
CA GLU A 79 -3.49 10.73 11.00
C GLU A 79 -2.41 11.71 11.48
N PRO A 80 -1.89 11.62 12.73
CA PRO A 80 -0.79 12.49 13.13
C PRO A 80 0.51 12.25 12.35
N ALA A 81 0.83 11.00 12.00
CA ALA A 81 1.96 10.65 11.17
C ALA A 81 1.80 11.22 9.75
N ALA A 82 0.64 10.97 9.13
CA ALA A 82 0.29 11.51 7.82
C ALA A 82 0.40 13.05 7.78
N ALA A 83 -0.09 13.73 8.83
CA ALA A 83 0.01 15.19 8.94
C ALA A 83 1.47 15.68 9.02
N ARG A 84 2.36 14.95 9.73
CA ARG A 84 3.79 15.31 9.81
C ARG A 84 4.51 15.18 8.48
N ILE A 85 4.18 14.16 7.68
CA ILE A 85 4.75 14.00 6.32
C ILE A 85 4.00 14.81 5.25
N GLY A 86 2.84 15.39 5.59
CA GLY A 86 2.03 16.17 4.64
C GLY A 86 1.22 15.30 3.67
N ALA A 87 0.94 14.05 4.02
CA ALA A 87 0.21 13.10 3.17
C ALA A 87 -1.29 13.09 3.45
N GLN A 88 -2.10 12.92 2.41
CA GLN A 88 -3.51 12.62 2.53
C GLN A 88 -3.72 11.14 2.83
N VAL A 89 -4.62 10.79 3.75
CA VAL A 89 -4.96 9.40 4.01
C VAL A 89 -6.14 8.98 3.15
N VAL A 90 -5.98 7.84 2.47
CA VAL A 90 -7.01 7.20 1.66
C VAL A 90 -7.36 5.87 2.32
N TRP A 91 -8.56 5.79 2.86
CA TRP A 91 -9.08 4.59 3.48
C TRP A 91 -9.90 3.78 2.47
N VAL A 92 -9.68 2.46 2.42
CA VAL A 92 -10.49 1.50 1.66
C VAL A 92 -11.04 0.47 2.63
N MET A 93 -12.26 0.01 2.44
CA MET A 93 -12.83 -1.09 3.22
C MET A 93 -12.30 -2.45 2.80
N GLY A 94 -12.04 -3.33 3.78
CA GLY A 94 -11.82 -4.74 3.59
C GLY A 94 -12.96 -5.60 4.18
N ASN A 95 -12.89 -6.91 4.01
CA ASN A 95 -13.99 -7.81 4.39
C ASN A 95 -14.14 -8.04 5.91
N HIS A 96 -13.14 -7.61 6.70
CA HIS A 96 -13.23 -7.58 8.16
C HIS A 96 -13.82 -6.26 8.69
N ASP A 97 -13.91 -5.23 7.84
CA ASP A 97 -14.41 -3.92 8.21
C ASP A 97 -15.94 -3.86 8.20
N GLU A 98 -16.52 -3.08 9.11
CA GLU A 98 -17.98 -2.86 9.21
C GLU A 98 -18.34 -1.43 8.80
N ARG A 99 -19.20 -1.28 7.77
CA ARG A 99 -19.53 0.02 7.14
C ARG A 99 -19.98 1.10 8.10
N PRO A 100 -20.88 0.82 9.09
CA PRO A 100 -21.34 1.87 10.02
C PRO A 100 -20.19 2.45 10.85
N GLU A 101 -19.36 1.61 11.46
CA GLU A 101 -18.26 2.07 12.31
C GLU A 101 -17.13 2.68 11.49
N TYR A 102 -16.80 2.10 10.33
CA TYR A 102 -15.85 2.64 9.37
C TYR A 102 -16.23 4.07 8.96
N ALA A 103 -17.48 4.30 8.50
CA ALA A 103 -17.95 5.60 8.08
C ALA A 103 -17.97 6.61 9.25
N SER A 104 -18.49 6.17 10.40
CA SER A 104 -18.64 7.03 11.58
C SER A 104 -17.28 7.50 12.12
N VAL A 105 -16.31 6.60 12.27
CA VAL A 105 -15.03 6.95 12.91
C VAL A 105 -14.09 7.66 11.93
N LEU A 106 -13.97 7.14 10.71
CA LEU A 106 -12.97 7.67 9.77
C LEU A 106 -13.44 8.94 9.08
N PHE A 107 -14.75 9.11 8.88
CA PHE A 107 -15.31 10.24 8.12
C PHE A 107 -16.31 11.10 8.88
N GLY A 108 -16.78 10.65 10.04
CA GLY A 108 -17.82 11.35 10.80
C GLY A 108 -19.20 11.30 10.12
N GLU A 109 -19.46 10.25 9.34
CA GLU A 109 -20.67 10.04 8.56
C GLU A 109 -21.47 8.87 9.11
N ASP A 110 -22.81 8.94 9.00
CA ASP A 110 -23.67 7.80 9.29
C ASP A 110 -23.80 6.93 8.05
N ALA A 111 -23.67 5.61 8.19
CA ALA A 111 -23.88 4.64 7.11
C ALA A 111 -24.66 3.42 7.60
N THR A 112 -25.41 2.81 6.68
CA THR A 112 -26.05 1.51 6.94
C THR A 112 -25.12 0.37 6.46
N PRO A 113 -25.34 -0.89 6.91
CA PRO A 113 -24.55 -2.01 6.43
C PRO A 113 -24.62 -2.24 4.90
N GLU A 114 -25.68 -1.77 4.25
CA GLU A 114 -25.90 -1.93 2.80
C GLU A 114 -25.25 -0.80 1.98
N GLN A 115 -24.91 0.32 2.61
CA GLN A 115 -24.36 1.50 1.93
C GLN A 115 -22.87 1.34 1.66
N THR A 116 -22.50 1.11 0.39
CA THR A 116 -21.09 1.00 -0.04
C THR A 116 -20.30 2.27 0.27
N GLN A 117 -19.02 2.10 0.55
CA GLN A 117 -18.11 3.18 0.98
C GLN A 117 -17.15 3.59 -0.15
N ASP A 118 -17.69 3.71 -1.36
CA ASP A 118 -16.93 4.18 -2.52
C ASP A 118 -16.62 5.68 -2.40
N ARG A 119 -15.37 6.09 -2.69
CA ARG A 119 -14.92 7.47 -2.55
C ARG A 119 -13.92 7.86 -3.64
N VAL A 120 -13.88 9.16 -3.97
CA VAL A 120 -12.90 9.74 -4.88
C VAL A 120 -12.03 10.73 -4.12
N TYR A 121 -10.72 10.63 -4.31
CA TYR A 121 -9.72 11.54 -3.76
C TYR A 121 -8.94 12.19 -4.90
N ASP A 122 -8.70 13.49 -4.79
CA ASP A 122 -7.75 14.20 -5.63
C ASP A 122 -6.44 14.39 -4.86
N VAL A 123 -5.37 13.87 -5.39
CA VAL A 123 -4.01 14.02 -4.85
C VAL A 123 -3.20 14.79 -5.87
N ASN A 124 -3.32 16.11 -5.85
CA ASN A 124 -2.63 17.03 -6.74
C ASN A 124 -2.81 16.69 -8.24
N GLY A 125 -4.03 16.30 -8.64
CA GLY A 125 -4.38 15.92 -10.01
C GLY A 125 -4.24 14.44 -10.34
N LEU A 126 -3.68 13.62 -9.44
CA LEU A 126 -3.79 12.16 -9.47
C LEU A 126 -5.08 11.76 -8.75
N ARG A 127 -6.02 11.13 -9.46
CA ARG A 127 -7.25 10.64 -8.86
C ARG A 127 -7.02 9.27 -8.23
N ILE A 128 -7.43 9.11 -6.96
CA ILE A 128 -7.48 7.80 -6.31
C ILE A 128 -8.94 7.47 -6.03
N ILE A 129 -9.43 6.34 -6.54
CA ILE A 129 -10.79 5.84 -6.29
C ILE A 129 -10.69 4.69 -5.30
N SER A 130 -11.20 4.90 -4.08
CA SER A 130 -11.47 3.84 -3.13
C SER A 130 -12.78 3.16 -3.53
N LEU A 131 -12.72 1.88 -3.87
CA LEU A 131 -13.86 1.11 -4.33
C LEU A 131 -14.14 -0.02 -3.33
N ASP A 132 -15.30 0.03 -2.69
CA ASP A 132 -15.73 -0.94 -1.68
C ASP A 132 -16.16 -2.24 -2.36
N THR A 133 -15.30 -3.25 -2.27
CA THR A 133 -15.54 -4.60 -2.81
C THR A 133 -16.15 -5.55 -1.79
N THR A 134 -16.52 -5.07 -0.59
CA THR A 134 -16.99 -5.96 0.49
C THR A 134 -18.44 -6.41 0.29
N VAL A 135 -18.74 -7.61 0.77
CA VAL A 135 -20.08 -8.17 0.84
C VAL A 135 -20.44 -8.37 2.30
N PRO A 136 -21.43 -7.67 2.85
CA PRO A 136 -21.79 -7.79 4.26
C PRO A 136 -21.99 -9.23 4.71
N GLY A 137 -21.23 -9.66 5.72
CA GLY A 137 -21.29 -11.02 6.28
C GLY A 137 -20.54 -12.10 5.49
N TYR A 138 -19.73 -11.71 4.48
CA TYR A 138 -18.91 -12.62 3.67
C TYR A 138 -17.47 -12.11 3.54
N HIS A 139 -16.55 -13.02 3.21
CA HIS A 139 -15.14 -12.68 3.01
C HIS A 139 -14.69 -12.61 1.55
N HIS A 140 -15.55 -12.95 0.58
CA HIS A 140 -15.27 -12.71 -0.84
C HIS A 140 -15.70 -11.31 -1.25
N GLY A 141 -15.18 -10.84 -2.38
CA GLY A 141 -15.53 -9.54 -2.92
C GLY A 141 -16.58 -9.60 -4.04
N GLU A 142 -17.44 -8.57 -4.13
CA GLU A 142 -18.35 -8.34 -5.25
C GLU A 142 -18.49 -6.82 -5.51
N LEU A 143 -18.89 -6.47 -6.74
CA LEU A 143 -19.30 -5.12 -7.10
C LEU A 143 -20.74 -5.15 -7.62
N THR A 144 -21.56 -4.27 -7.08
CA THR A 144 -22.95 -4.10 -7.51
C THR A 144 -23.03 -3.39 -8.89
N ASP A 145 -24.16 -3.53 -9.58
CA ASP A 145 -24.39 -2.78 -10.84
C ASP A 145 -24.36 -1.27 -10.62
N ALA A 146 -24.82 -0.80 -9.45
CA ALA A 146 -24.78 0.62 -9.10
C ALA A 146 -23.35 1.15 -8.96
N GLN A 147 -22.47 0.39 -8.29
CA GLN A 147 -21.05 0.75 -8.15
C GLN A 147 -20.34 0.76 -9.52
N LEU A 148 -20.60 -0.22 -10.37
CA LEU A 148 -19.99 -0.27 -11.70
C LEU A 148 -20.48 0.88 -12.59
N ALA A 149 -21.75 1.27 -12.50
CA ALA A 149 -22.29 2.43 -13.20
C ALA A 149 -21.68 3.74 -12.68
N TRP A 150 -21.56 3.89 -11.34
CA TRP A 150 -20.89 5.02 -10.72
C TRP A 150 -19.41 5.11 -11.13
N LEU A 151 -18.68 3.98 -11.07
CA LEU A 151 -17.27 3.94 -11.50
C LEU A 151 -17.11 4.32 -12.98
N ALA A 152 -18.02 3.86 -13.85
CA ALA A 152 -18.01 4.23 -15.27
C ALA A 152 -18.24 5.73 -15.49
N ASP A 153 -19.12 6.36 -14.69
CA ASP A 153 -19.35 7.80 -14.72
C ASP A 153 -18.11 8.58 -14.26
N GLU A 154 -17.51 8.19 -13.13
CA GLU A 154 -16.27 8.80 -12.63
C GLU A 154 -15.11 8.69 -13.64
N LEU A 155 -14.97 7.56 -14.32
CA LEU A 155 -13.93 7.33 -15.31
C LEU A 155 -14.25 7.91 -16.70
N SER A 156 -15.46 8.47 -16.91
CA SER A 156 -15.84 9.11 -18.17
C SER A 156 -15.02 10.35 -18.49
N THR A 157 -14.50 11.01 -17.47
CA THR A 157 -13.61 12.17 -17.57
C THR A 157 -12.23 11.83 -17.03
N PRO A 158 -11.17 11.84 -17.86
CA PRO A 158 -9.80 11.56 -17.40
C PRO A 158 -9.32 12.59 -16.38
N ALA A 159 -8.61 12.10 -15.35
CA ALA A 159 -7.89 12.96 -14.40
C ALA A 159 -6.58 13.48 -15.01
N THR A 160 -6.08 14.61 -14.52
CA THR A 160 -4.88 15.28 -15.04
C THR A 160 -3.65 14.35 -15.08
N HIS A 161 -3.45 13.55 -14.03
CA HIS A 161 -2.31 12.64 -13.91
C HIS A 161 -2.75 11.15 -13.96
N GLY A 162 -3.99 10.90 -14.40
CA GLY A 162 -4.60 9.57 -14.46
C GLY A 162 -5.21 9.14 -13.14
N THR A 163 -5.70 7.90 -13.11
CA THR A 163 -6.45 7.33 -12.00
C THR A 163 -5.77 6.08 -11.44
N ILE A 164 -5.76 5.93 -10.12
CA ILE A 164 -5.47 4.69 -9.40
C ILE A 164 -6.77 4.21 -8.77
N ILE A 165 -7.12 2.94 -8.97
CA ILE A 165 -8.21 2.29 -8.24
C ILE A 165 -7.59 1.55 -7.06
N ALA A 166 -8.10 1.79 -5.86
CA ALA A 166 -7.74 1.09 -4.63
C ALA A 166 -8.92 0.24 -4.17
N VAL A 167 -8.69 -1.06 -4.06
CA VAL A 167 -9.67 -2.09 -3.66
C VAL A 167 -9.07 -2.93 -2.54
N HIS A 168 -9.90 -3.66 -1.81
CA HIS A 168 -9.37 -4.70 -0.93
C HIS A 168 -9.16 -6.01 -1.69
N HIS A 169 -10.20 -6.55 -2.30
CA HIS A 169 -10.12 -7.79 -3.09
C HIS A 169 -9.54 -7.49 -4.48
N PRO A 170 -8.30 -7.89 -4.78
CA PRO A 170 -7.67 -7.60 -6.05
C PRO A 170 -8.29 -8.45 -7.18
N PRO A 171 -8.46 -7.88 -8.39
CA PRO A 171 -9.00 -8.62 -9.53
C PRO A 171 -7.92 -9.50 -10.19
N VAL A 172 -7.42 -10.47 -9.44
CA VAL A 172 -6.37 -11.41 -9.88
C VAL A 172 -6.70 -12.83 -9.42
N PRO A 173 -6.25 -13.86 -10.13
CA PRO A 173 -6.31 -15.22 -9.61
C PRO A 173 -5.35 -15.39 -8.43
N THR A 174 -5.70 -16.27 -7.49
CA THR A 174 -4.95 -16.50 -6.25
C THR A 174 -4.36 -17.93 -6.18
N PRO A 175 -3.50 -18.34 -7.12
CA PRO A 175 -3.07 -19.74 -7.29
C PRO A 175 -2.11 -20.23 -6.19
N LEU A 176 -1.59 -19.33 -5.35
CA LEU A 176 -0.59 -19.65 -4.35
C LEU A 176 -1.17 -20.49 -3.20
N LEU A 177 -2.36 -20.14 -2.77
CA LEU A 177 -3.10 -20.82 -1.71
C LEU A 177 -4.52 -21.08 -2.19
N TRP A 178 -4.85 -22.32 -2.51
CA TRP A 178 -6.15 -22.67 -3.09
C TRP A 178 -7.35 -22.25 -2.23
N ALA A 179 -7.18 -22.11 -0.91
CA ALA A 179 -8.22 -21.61 -0.04
C ALA A 179 -8.62 -20.15 -0.36
N MET A 180 -7.68 -19.36 -0.89
CA MET A 180 -7.94 -17.96 -1.29
C MET A 180 -8.78 -17.87 -2.56
N GLU A 181 -8.84 -18.92 -3.39
CA GLU A 181 -9.72 -18.95 -4.58
C GLU A 181 -11.20 -18.81 -4.22
N MET A 182 -11.58 -19.20 -3.00
CA MET A 182 -12.96 -19.04 -2.49
C MET A 182 -13.27 -17.61 -2.04
N LEU A 183 -12.26 -16.78 -1.87
CA LEU A 183 -12.34 -15.44 -1.30
C LEU A 183 -11.99 -14.35 -2.33
N GLU A 184 -11.90 -14.70 -3.60
CA GLU A 184 -11.59 -13.76 -4.70
C GLU A 184 -12.71 -12.73 -4.93
N LEU A 185 -12.40 -11.70 -5.69
CA LEU A 185 -13.38 -10.78 -6.26
C LEU A 185 -14.21 -11.51 -7.32
N HIS A 186 -15.50 -11.60 -7.13
CA HIS A 186 -16.43 -12.16 -8.12
C HIS A 186 -16.77 -11.13 -9.22
N GLY A 187 -17.15 -11.62 -10.41
CA GLY A 187 -17.60 -10.75 -11.51
C GLY A 187 -16.50 -9.86 -12.07
N GLN A 188 -15.25 -10.30 -12.06
CA GLN A 188 -14.10 -9.53 -12.56
C GLN A 188 -14.25 -9.08 -14.02
N ASP A 189 -14.92 -9.85 -14.87
CA ASP A 189 -15.21 -9.51 -16.25
C ASP A 189 -16.06 -8.23 -16.39
N ARG A 190 -16.97 -7.98 -15.46
CA ARG A 190 -17.79 -6.77 -15.39
C ARG A 190 -16.92 -5.54 -15.05
N LEU A 191 -16.05 -5.66 -14.08
CA LEU A 191 -15.07 -4.61 -13.74
C LEU A 191 -14.13 -4.36 -14.92
N ALA A 192 -13.62 -5.43 -15.57
CA ALA A 192 -12.76 -5.31 -16.74
C ALA A 192 -13.42 -4.53 -17.89
N ALA A 193 -14.72 -4.69 -18.08
CA ALA A 193 -15.49 -3.94 -19.09
C ALA A 193 -15.54 -2.44 -18.79
N VAL A 194 -15.60 -2.06 -17.50
CA VAL A 194 -15.66 -0.65 -17.07
C VAL A 194 -14.29 0.02 -17.18
N VAL A 195 -13.21 -0.64 -16.73
CA VAL A 195 -11.90 0.03 -16.62
C VAL A 195 -11.09 0.01 -17.91
N ARG A 196 -11.44 -0.83 -18.88
CA ARG A 196 -10.69 -0.98 -20.12
C ARG A 196 -10.72 0.28 -20.98
N GLY A 197 -9.54 0.80 -21.32
CA GLY A 197 -9.40 1.96 -22.21
C GLY A 197 -9.69 3.31 -21.52
N THR A 198 -9.80 3.33 -20.20
CA THR A 198 -9.90 4.55 -19.39
C THR A 198 -8.51 5.08 -19.03
N ASP A 199 -8.45 6.12 -18.20
CA ASP A 199 -7.23 6.70 -17.66
C ASP A 199 -6.68 5.97 -16.43
N VAL A 200 -7.21 4.77 -16.09
CA VAL A 200 -6.72 3.96 -14.96
C VAL A 200 -5.32 3.45 -15.26
N ARG A 201 -4.39 3.78 -14.38
CA ARG A 201 -2.95 3.51 -14.49
C ARG A 201 -2.50 2.31 -13.67
N ALA A 202 -3.16 2.05 -12.55
CA ALA A 202 -2.90 0.90 -11.68
C ALA A 202 -4.12 0.56 -10.82
N ILE A 203 -4.17 -0.68 -10.35
CA ILE A 203 -5.08 -1.14 -9.30
C ILE A 203 -4.21 -1.55 -8.11
N LEU A 204 -4.49 -1.01 -6.93
CA LEU A 204 -3.87 -1.39 -5.66
C LEU A 204 -4.82 -2.27 -4.88
N GLY A 205 -4.32 -3.37 -4.31
CA GLY A 205 -5.12 -4.32 -3.56
C GLY A 205 -4.43 -4.82 -2.29
N GLY A 206 -5.20 -5.51 -1.44
CA GLY A 206 -4.78 -6.16 -0.20
C GLY A 206 -5.23 -7.61 -0.13
N HIS A 207 -5.78 -8.03 1.02
CA HIS A 207 -6.47 -9.29 1.24
C HIS A 207 -5.61 -10.56 1.26
N LEU A 208 -4.55 -10.60 0.47
CA LEU A 208 -3.77 -11.83 0.29
C LEU A 208 -2.73 -12.06 1.38
N HIS A 209 -2.39 -11.04 2.18
CA HIS A 209 -1.32 -11.07 3.19
C HIS A 209 0.06 -11.46 2.62
N TYR A 210 0.24 -11.38 1.32
CA TYR A 210 1.52 -11.50 0.61
C TYR A 210 1.53 -10.64 -0.64
N SER A 211 2.71 -10.15 -1.01
CA SER A 211 2.84 -9.31 -2.21
C SER A 211 2.57 -10.11 -3.47
N THR A 212 1.73 -9.57 -4.34
CA THR A 212 1.39 -10.16 -5.64
C THR A 212 1.33 -9.09 -6.72
N HIS A 213 1.85 -9.39 -7.89
CA HIS A 213 1.80 -8.50 -9.05
C HIS A 213 1.19 -9.22 -10.23
N SER A 214 0.31 -8.52 -10.95
CA SER A 214 -0.41 -9.06 -12.11
C SER A 214 -0.75 -7.96 -13.10
N THR A 215 -1.53 -8.30 -14.10
CA THR A 215 -2.17 -7.38 -15.04
C THR A 215 -3.63 -7.76 -15.20
N PHE A 216 -4.52 -6.79 -15.05
CA PHE A 216 -5.96 -6.96 -15.22
C PHE A 216 -6.48 -5.98 -16.28
N ALA A 217 -7.17 -6.48 -17.31
CA ALA A 217 -7.69 -5.67 -18.43
C ALA A 217 -6.64 -4.77 -19.12
N GLY A 218 -5.34 -5.12 -19.03
CA GLY A 218 -4.22 -4.32 -19.52
C GLY A 218 -3.66 -3.33 -18.51
N ILE A 219 -4.22 -3.26 -17.30
CA ILE A 219 -3.82 -2.37 -16.21
C ILE A 219 -2.95 -3.14 -15.22
N PRO A 220 -1.80 -2.60 -14.77
CA PRO A 220 -1.00 -3.20 -13.71
C PRO A 220 -1.80 -3.33 -12.41
N VAL A 221 -1.67 -4.48 -11.74
CA VAL A 221 -2.23 -4.72 -10.40
C VAL A 221 -1.09 -4.99 -9.44
N SER A 222 -1.10 -4.29 -8.31
CA SER A 222 -0.14 -4.49 -7.22
C SER A 222 -0.89 -4.73 -5.92
N VAL A 223 -0.66 -5.88 -5.30
CA VAL A 223 -1.18 -6.25 -3.99
C VAL A 223 -0.07 -6.03 -2.97
N ALA A 224 -0.36 -5.27 -1.92
CA ALA A 224 0.56 -5.11 -0.81
C ALA A 224 0.54 -6.36 0.09
N SER A 225 1.67 -6.64 0.72
CA SER A 225 1.72 -7.55 1.87
C SER A 225 0.98 -6.93 3.06
N ALA A 226 0.55 -7.77 3.99
CA ALA A 226 -0.08 -7.29 5.22
C ALA A 226 0.93 -6.61 6.15
N THR A 227 0.43 -5.67 6.95
CA THR A 227 1.20 -5.09 8.04
C THR A 227 1.00 -5.82 9.38
N CYS A 228 -0.08 -6.60 9.52
CA CYS A 228 -0.34 -7.39 10.73
C CYS A 228 0.48 -8.69 10.76
N TYR A 229 0.16 -9.66 9.91
CA TYR A 229 0.84 -10.96 9.77
C TYR A 229 0.83 -11.37 8.30
N THR A 230 1.74 -12.26 7.89
CA THR A 230 1.80 -12.78 6.52
C THR A 230 1.40 -14.24 6.44
N LEU A 231 1.12 -14.74 5.24
CA LEU A 231 0.77 -16.15 5.02
C LEU A 231 2.01 -16.96 4.64
N ALA A 232 2.24 -18.05 5.38
CA ALA A 232 3.35 -18.98 5.13
C ALA A 232 2.93 -20.10 4.19
N LEU A 233 3.80 -20.42 3.23
CA LEU A 233 3.60 -21.54 2.28
C LEU A 233 3.91 -22.93 2.86
N GLY A 234 4.58 -23.00 3.98
CA GLY A 234 5.20 -24.23 4.47
C GLY A 234 4.30 -25.18 5.25
N SER A 235 3.02 -24.88 5.45
CA SER A 235 2.14 -25.72 6.25
C SER A 235 1.52 -26.84 5.40
N LYS A 236 1.87 -28.11 5.71
CA LYS A 236 1.31 -29.28 5.02
C LYS A 236 -0.06 -29.70 5.56
N ASP A 237 -0.40 -29.32 6.79
CA ASP A 237 -1.55 -29.80 7.55
C ASP A 237 -2.64 -28.73 7.74
N ARG A 238 -2.48 -27.55 7.11
CA ARG A 238 -3.43 -26.44 7.19
C ARG A 238 -3.75 -25.87 5.80
N LEU A 239 -4.92 -25.33 5.63
CA LEU A 239 -5.34 -24.66 4.40
C LEU A 239 -4.50 -23.40 4.14
N PHE A 240 -4.17 -22.68 5.20
CA PHE A 240 -3.19 -21.58 5.27
C PHE A 240 -2.66 -21.45 6.70
N SER A 241 -1.56 -20.77 6.86
CA SER A 241 -0.93 -20.53 8.15
C SER A 241 -0.39 -19.11 8.21
N GLY A 242 -0.85 -18.33 9.19
CA GLY A 242 -0.32 -17.00 9.48
C GLY A 242 0.99 -17.08 10.26
N VAL A 243 1.91 -16.17 9.96
CA VAL A 243 3.18 -15.96 10.68
C VAL A 243 3.39 -14.48 10.95
N ASP A 244 3.89 -14.16 12.14
CA ASP A 244 4.26 -12.80 12.52
C ASP A 244 5.69 -12.49 12.00
N ALA A 245 5.80 -12.37 10.69
CA ALA A 245 7.06 -12.12 9.99
C ALA A 245 6.83 -11.53 8.60
N ASP A 246 7.87 -10.94 8.01
CA ASP A 246 7.93 -10.49 6.62
C ASP A 246 6.84 -9.47 6.21
N GLN A 247 6.34 -8.71 7.17
CA GLN A 247 5.42 -7.60 6.92
C GLN A 247 6.10 -6.56 6.03
N ALA A 248 5.31 -5.95 5.14
CA ALA A 248 5.80 -4.93 4.22
C ALA A 248 4.70 -3.96 3.80
N PHE A 249 5.11 -2.79 3.37
CA PHE A 249 4.28 -1.85 2.60
C PHE A 249 4.95 -1.56 1.25
N ASN A 250 4.27 -0.90 0.33
CA ASN A 250 4.86 -0.51 -0.95
C ASN A 250 5.04 1.01 -1.03
N ALA A 251 6.21 1.46 -1.52
CA ALA A 251 6.39 2.81 -2.02
C ALA A 251 6.08 2.82 -3.52
N VAL A 252 5.09 3.62 -3.93
CA VAL A 252 4.63 3.70 -5.32
C VAL A 252 5.01 5.04 -5.90
N HIS A 253 5.92 5.03 -6.87
CA HIS A 253 6.35 6.22 -7.59
C HIS A 253 5.60 6.28 -8.93
N VAL A 254 4.87 7.37 -9.15
CA VAL A 254 4.05 7.60 -10.35
C VAL A 254 4.81 8.54 -11.27
N TYR A 255 5.32 8.00 -12.38
CA TYR A 255 5.94 8.76 -13.47
C TYR A 255 4.91 9.03 -14.56
N GLU A 256 5.24 9.85 -15.54
CA GLU A 256 4.35 10.15 -16.66
C GLU A 256 3.90 8.88 -17.40
N ASP A 257 4.82 7.96 -17.68
CA ASP A 257 4.60 6.78 -18.54
C ASP A 257 4.50 5.46 -17.78
N ARG A 258 4.75 5.42 -16.45
CA ARG A 258 4.78 4.18 -15.65
C ARG A 258 4.59 4.42 -14.17
N LEU A 259 4.33 3.33 -13.44
CA LEU A 259 4.40 3.27 -11.99
C LEU A 259 5.50 2.30 -11.58
N VAL A 260 6.21 2.64 -10.51
CA VAL A 260 7.21 1.77 -9.90
C VAL A 260 6.74 1.43 -8.48
N HIS A 261 6.51 0.15 -8.24
CA HIS A 261 6.12 -0.38 -6.94
C HIS A 261 7.34 -1.01 -6.26
N SER A 262 7.80 -0.42 -5.17
CA SER A 262 8.91 -0.94 -4.37
C SER A 262 8.38 -1.53 -3.08
N ILE A 263 8.60 -2.83 -2.86
CA ILE A 263 8.21 -3.51 -1.63
C ILE A 263 9.23 -3.16 -0.55
N ILE A 264 8.77 -2.57 0.53
CA ILE A 264 9.60 -2.12 1.66
C ILE A 264 9.31 -3.01 2.86
N PRO A 265 10.24 -3.91 3.24
CA PRO A 265 10.09 -4.72 4.43
C PRO A 265 10.02 -3.84 5.69
N MET A 266 9.10 -4.19 6.58
CA MET A 266 8.97 -3.56 7.89
C MET A 266 9.89 -4.22 8.93
N GLY A 267 10.13 -3.52 10.02
CA GLY A 267 10.76 -4.03 11.23
C GLY A 267 12.14 -3.46 11.53
N ASP A 268 12.49 -3.52 12.82
CA ASP A 268 13.75 -3.08 13.36
C ASP A 268 14.83 -4.14 13.08
N LYS A 269 15.61 -3.94 12.02
CA LYS A 269 16.75 -4.79 11.69
C LYS A 269 18.03 -4.00 11.91
N PRO A 270 19.07 -4.62 12.49
CA PRO A 270 20.35 -3.92 12.67
C PRO A 270 20.92 -3.53 11.30
N GLU A 271 21.36 -2.30 11.20
CA GLU A 271 22.10 -1.84 10.04
C GLU A 271 23.42 -2.61 9.92
N ILE A 272 23.71 -3.16 8.76
CA ILE A 272 24.92 -3.93 8.48
C ILE A 272 25.89 -3.20 7.55
N THR A 273 25.41 -2.18 6.84
CA THR A 273 26.21 -1.36 5.92
C THR A 273 25.42 -0.10 5.56
N GLY A 274 26.11 1.00 5.27
CA GLY A 274 25.49 2.25 4.87
C GLY A 274 26.51 3.26 4.39
N PHE A 275 26.03 4.38 3.85
CA PHE A 275 26.84 5.56 3.50
C PHE A 275 26.24 6.77 4.21
N SER A 276 27.12 7.60 4.80
CA SER A 276 26.68 8.82 5.48
C SER A 276 26.00 9.79 4.52
N ILE A 277 24.91 10.42 4.97
CA ILE A 277 24.22 11.50 4.26
C ILE A 277 25.12 12.74 4.07
N ASP A 278 26.17 12.90 4.87
CA ASP A 278 27.12 14.04 4.79
C ASP A 278 27.81 14.13 3.43
N ASN A 279 27.82 13.04 2.69
CA ASN A 279 28.37 13.00 1.34
C ASN A 279 27.36 13.38 0.23
N VAL A 280 26.08 13.56 0.54
CA VAL A 280 25.02 13.79 -0.48
C VAL A 280 25.26 15.06 -1.29
N GLU A 281 25.61 16.18 -0.66
CA GLU A 281 25.91 17.43 -1.37
C GLU A 281 27.10 17.27 -2.33
N ARG A 282 28.14 16.56 -1.91
CA ARG A 282 29.28 16.25 -2.75
C ARG A 282 28.85 15.40 -3.95
N ILE A 283 28.02 14.39 -3.76
CA ILE A 283 27.52 13.52 -4.83
C ILE A 283 26.67 14.31 -5.82
N ILE A 284 25.80 15.18 -5.34
CA ILE A 284 24.95 16.07 -6.15
C ILE A 284 25.81 16.99 -7.02
N GLY A 285 26.90 17.53 -6.48
CA GLY A 285 27.83 18.41 -7.20
C GLY A 285 28.73 17.73 -8.25
N MET A 286 28.78 16.39 -8.30
CA MET A 286 29.56 15.64 -9.27
C MET A 286 28.91 15.57 -10.64
N THR A 287 29.73 15.51 -11.70
CA THR A 287 29.24 15.16 -13.03
C THR A 287 28.79 13.69 -13.08
N PRO A 288 27.94 13.29 -14.06
CA PRO A 288 27.56 11.89 -14.24
C PRO A 288 28.78 10.95 -14.36
N GLU A 289 29.82 11.37 -15.07
CA GLU A 289 31.05 10.61 -15.25
C GLU A 289 31.82 10.43 -13.94
N GLN A 290 31.90 11.49 -13.13
CA GLN A 290 32.52 11.44 -11.79
C GLN A 290 31.76 10.49 -10.87
N ARG A 291 30.42 10.50 -10.92
CA ARG A 291 29.60 9.56 -10.15
C ARG A 291 29.81 8.11 -10.59
N LEU A 292 29.90 7.84 -11.89
CA LEU A 292 30.20 6.50 -12.41
C LEU A 292 31.58 5.99 -11.96
N GLU A 293 32.62 6.82 -12.06
CA GLU A 293 33.97 6.46 -11.59
C GLU A 293 34.01 6.18 -10.09
N LEU A 294 33.28 6.96 -9.29
CA LEU A 294 33.31 6.86 -7.83
C LEU A 294 32.44 5.70 -7.30
N PHE A 295 31.21 5.54 -7.81
CA PHE A 295 30.22 4.62 -7.22
C PHE A 295 29.98 3.36 -8.05
N SER A 296 30.12 3.44 -9.39
CA SER A 296 29.78 2.32 -10.27
C SER A 296 30.99 1.48 -10.69
N LYS A 297 32.20 2.05 -10.63
CA LYS A 297 33.41 1.35 -11.03
C LYS A 297 33.78 0.27 -10.00
N LYS A 298 33.90 -0.98 -10.42
CA LYS A 298 34.17 -2.13 -9.54
C LYS A 298 35.47 -2.02 -8.74
N THR A 299 36.43 -1.25 -9.24
CA THR A 299 37.73 -0.97 -8.59
C THR A 299 37.72 0.32 -7.77
N SER A 300 36.55 0.92 -7.54
CA SER A 300 36.42 2.10 -6.70
C SER A 300 36.61 1.72 -5.24
N VAL A 301 37.17 2.64 -4.46
CA VAL A 301 37.33 2.52 -3.01
C VAL A 301 36.02 2.21 -2.27
N PHE A 302 34.88 2.61 -2.81
CA PHE A 302 33.55 2.28 -2.26
C PHE A 302 33.12 0.82 -2.45
N ASN A 303 33.82 0.07 -3.31
CA ASN A 303 33.50 -1.33 -3.63
C ASN A 303 34.57 -2.30 -3.08
N GLU A 304 35.57 -1.83 -2.36
CA GLU A 304 36.57 -2.69 -1.73
C GLU A 304 35.99 -3.39 -0.50
N PRO A 305 36.21 -4.71 -0.34
CA PRO A 305 35.81 -5.42 0.88
C PRO A 305 36.49 -4.81 2.10
N GLY A 306 35.73 -4.29 3.06
CA GLY A 306 36.25 -3.64 4.25
C GLY A 306 36.51 -2.14 4.10
N ALA A 307 35.97 -1.48 3.05
CA ALA A 307 35.91 -0.02 3.00
C ALA A 307 35.22 0.48 4.28
N PRO A 308 35.79 1.46 5.00
CA PRO A 308 35.22 1.93 6.26
C PRO A 308 33.81 2.49 5.98
N THR A 309 32.82 2.00 6.72
CA THR A 309 31.59 2.73 6.95
C THR A 309 32.02 4.08 7.52
N SER A 310 31.63 5.19 6.92
CA SER A 310 32.22 6.52 7.05
C SER A 310 32.05 7.20 8.42
N ASP A 311 32.33 6.52 9.52
CA ASP A 311 32.39 7.10 10.87
C ASP A 311 33.84 7.36 11.31
N ALA A 312 34.78 7.48 10.39
CA ALA A 312 36.15 7.82 10.70
C ALA A 312 36.57 9.07 9.94
N ASP A 313 36.61 10.21 10.68
CA ASP A 313 37.16 11.56 10.43
C ASP A 313 36.44 12.45 9.41
#